data_a369680ecea6ffdc126213fffbb090c2
#
_entry.id   a369680ecea6ffdc126213fffbb090c2
#
_cell.length_a   1.000
_cell.length_b   1.000
_cell.length_c   1.000
_cell.angle_alpha   90.00
_cell.angle_beta   90.00
_cell.angle_gamma   90.00
#
_symmetry.space_group_name_H-M   'P 1'
#
loop_
_entity.id
_entity.type
_entity.pdbx_description
1 polymer ?
#
loop_
_entity_poly.entity_id
_entity_poly.type
_entity_poly.pdbx_seq_one_letter_code
_entity_poly.pdbx_strand_id
1 'polypeptide(L)'
;MRWSDIDLDAGVISINRTVQNIAGRGTVFTAPKTKRSRRCIKIGPECVQLLREYRQHQKAERFKVGSEWVRRVEIENGKTVDNDLLFTRWNGQPFDPNAVTSWFPGFLATHDFPAVHFHSLRHTNASLLIAAHVPVTTVSGRLGHAKTSTTTDIYAGSSVPAMRQQRTR
;
A
#
# COMPACT_ATOMS: atom_id res chain seq x y z
N MET A 1 -4.20 6.90 -3.42
CA MET A 1 -5.08 5.82 -3.92
C MET A 1 -6.52 6.28 -3.80
N ARG A 2 -7.36 5.95 -4.77
CA ARG A 2 -8.78 6.30 -4.83
C ARG A 2 -9.62 5.03 -4.80
N TRP A 3 -10.87 5.12 -4.37
CA TRP A 3 -11.80 3.99 -4.45
C TRP A 3 -12.03 3.52 -5.90
N SER A 4 -11.99 4.45 -6.86
CA SER A 4 -12.05 4.14 -8.29
C SER A 4 -10.82 3.39 -8.84
N ASP A 5 -9.74 3.28 -8.07
CA ASP A 5 -8.58 2.47 -8.42
C ASP A 5 -8.72 1.00 -7.92
N ILE A 6 -9.83 0.65 -7.24
CA ILE A 6 -10.03 -0.65 -6.60
C ILE A 6 -11.28 -1.32 -7.17
N ASP A 7 -11.10 -2.49 -7.75
CA ASP A 7 -12.17 -3.41 -8.10
C ASP A 7 -12.29 -4.43 -6.95
N LEU A 8 -13.32 -4.24 -6.10
CA LEU A 8 -13.56 -5.11 -4.95
C LEU A 8 -14.19 -6.45 -5.35
N ASP A 9 -14.78 -6.57 -6.53
CA ASP A 9 -15.39 -7.81 -7.00
C ASP A 9 -14.33 -8.70 -7.65
N ALA A 10 -13.44 -8.11 -8.45
CA ALA A 10 -12.29 -8.81 -8.99
C ALA A 10 -11.13 -8.99 -7.98
N GLY A 11 -11.13 -8.28 -6.86
CA GLY A 11 -10.05 -8.25 -5.88
C GLY A 11 -8.77 -7.64 -6.46
N VAL A 12 -8.86 -6.53 -7.19
CA VAL A 12 -7.74 -5.90 -7.89
C VAL A 12 -7.56 -4.45 -7.47
N ILE A 13 -6.33 -4.07 -7.16
CA ILE A 13 -5.92 -2.69 -6.91
C ILE A 13 -5.02 -2.20 -8.05
N SER A 14 -5.37 -1.07 -8.66
CA SER A 14 -4.60 -0.41 -9.70
C SER A 14 -3.74 0.71 -9.11
N ILE A 15 -2.43 0.59 -9.18
CA ILE A 15 -1.49 1.62 -8.73
C ILE A 15 -1.22 2.57 -9.90
N ASN A 16 -1.90 3.71 -9.91
CA ASN A 16 -1.86 4.67 -11.02
C ASN A 16 -1.24 6.01 -10.63
N ARG A 17 -0.99 6.25 -9.34
CA ARG A 17 -0.54 7.55 -8.82
C ARG A 17 0.51 7.37 -7.74
N THR A 18 1.34 8.39 -7.61
CA THR A 18 2.18 8.63 -6.44
C THR A 18 1.63 9.81 -5.66
N VAL A 19 1.98 9.88 -4.38
CA VAL A 19 1.65 11.00 -3.51
C VAL A 19 2.94 11.53 -2.91
N GLN A 20 3.06 12.85 -2.85
CA GLN A 20 4.21 13.53 -2.26
C GLN A 20 3.70 14.69 -1.40
N ASN A 21 4.41 14.99 -0.32
CA ASN A 21 4.19 16.20 0.45
C ASN A 21 5.22 17.24 0.00
N ILE A 22 4.75 18.35 -0.57
CA ILE A 22 5.59 19.43 -1.11
C ILE A 22 5.46 20.62 -0.19
N ALA A 23 6.59 21.15 0.27
CA ALA A 23 6.63 22.34 1.12
C ALA A 23 5.87 23.49 0.45
N GLY A 24 4.98 24.14 1.19
CA GLY A 24 4.13 25.23 0.71
C GLY A 24 2.93 24.82 -0.16
N ARG A 25 2.85 23.55 -0.62
CA ARG A 25 1.72 23.05 -1.44
C ARG A 25 0.94 21.90 -0.80
N GLY A 26 1.50 21.31 0.28
CA GLY A 26 0.87 20.14 0.94
C GLY A 26 0.95 18.85 0.13
N THR A 27 -0.05 18.01 0.28
CA THR A 27 -0.12 16.69 -0.36
C THR A 27 -0.55 16.79 -1.82
N VAL A 28 0.35 16.44 -2.73
CA VAL A 28 0.16 16.51 -4.18
C VAL A 28 0.16 15.11 -4.78
N PHE A 29 -0.79 14.86 -5.68
CA PHE A 29 -0.88 13.61 -6.44
C PHE A 29 -0.23 13.79 -7.81
N THR A 30 0.66 12.88 -8.19
CA THR A 30 1.37 12.91 -9.47
C THR A 30 1.28 11.56 -10.17
N ALA A 31 1.42 11.57 -11.49
CA ALA A 31 1.61 10.34 -12.24
C ALA A 31 2.92 9.64 -11.81
N PRO A 32 2.98 8.31 -11.81
CA PRO A 32 4.22 7.61 -11.59
C PRO A 32 5.26 7.98 -12.65
N LYS A 33 6.51 8.17 -12.23
CA LYS A 33 7.63 8.58 -13.10
C LYS A 33 7.87 7.64 -14.29
N THR A 34 7.49 6.36 -14.20
CA THR A 34 7.69 5.37 -15.26
C THR A 34 6.43 4.57 -15.53
N LYS A 35 6.27 4.07 -16.77
CA LYS A 35 5.16 3.18 -17.14
C LYS A 35 5.14 1.90 -16.29
N ARG A 36 6.30 1.36 -15.89
CA ARG A 36 6.44 0.17 -15.03
C ARG A 36 5.96 0.39 -13.58
N SER A 37 5.89 1.62 -13.13
CA SER A 37 5.34 1.96 -11.81
C SER A 37 3.82 1.83 -11.77
N ARG A 38 3.14 1.84 -12.92
CA ARG A 38 1.73 1.51 -13.03
C ARG A 38 1.59 -0.01 -13.04
N ARG A 39 0.80 -0.54 -12.13
CA ARG A 39 0.60 -1.99 -11.99
C ARG A 39 -0.71 -2.30 -11.32
N CYS A 40 -1.21 -3.50 -11.58
CA CYS A 40 -2.34 -4.07 -10.87
C CYS A 40 -1.84 -5.09 -9.85
N ILE A 41 -2.42 -5.08 -8.67
CA ILE A 41 -2.10 -5.99 -7.58
C ILE A 41 -3.37 -6.76 -7.23
N LYS A 42 -3.33 -8.09 -7.35
CA LYS A 42 -4.40 -8.94 -6.86
C LYS A 42 -4.29 -9.06 -5.34
N ILE A 43 -5.41 -8.91 -4.63
CA ILE A 43 -5.53 -9.02 -3.18
C ILE A 43 -6.41 -10.21 -2.80
N GLY A 44 -6.18 -10.78 -1.62
CA GLY A 44 -6.96 -11.89 -1.10
C GLY A 44 -8.35 -11.47 -0.60
N PRO A 45 -9.25 -12.45 -0.41
CA PRO A 45 -10.63 -12.20 0.02
C PRO A 45 -10.71 -11.49 1.37
N GLU A 46 -9.80 -11.76 2.30
CA GLU A 46 -9.75 -11.11 3.61
C GLU A 46 -9.47 -9.61 3.46
N CYS A 47 -8.56 -9.24 2.55
CA CYS A 47 -8.25 -7.84 2.28
C CYS A 47 -9.43 -7.14 1.57
N VAL A 48 -10.13 -7.84 0.69
CA VAL A 48 -11.36 -7.33 0.05
C VAL A 48 -12.43 -7.04 1.10
N GLN A 49 -12.65 -7.98 2.03
CA GLN A 49 -13.62 -7.82 3.11
C GLN A 49 -13.28 -6.62 3.99
N LEU A 50 -12.03 -6.50 4.44
CA LEU A 50 -11.55 -5.37 5.22
C LEU A 50 -11.77 -4.03 4.50
N LEU A 51 -11.52 -3.97 3.18
CA LEU A 51 -11.75 -2.78 2.38
C LEU A 51 -13.24 -2.45 2.23
N ARG A 52 -14.12 -3.44 2.15
CA ARG A 52 -15.57 -3.24 2.13
C ARG A 52 -16.06 -2.62 3.45
N GLU A 53 -15.63 -3.17 4.58
CA GLU A 53 -15.94 -2.67 5.92
C GLU A 53 -15.40 -1.25 6.12
N TYR A 54 -14.15 -1.01 5.75
CA TYR A 54 -13.55 0.31 5.81
C TYR A 54 -14.31 1.34 4.96
N ARG A 55 -14.76 0.95 3.77
CA ARG A 55 -15.58 1.83 2.90
C ARG A 55 -16.90 2.21 3.55
N GLN A 56 -17.55 1.27 4.24
CA GLN A 56 -18.80 1.57 4.97
C GLN A 56 -18.52 2.51 6.15
N HIS A 57 -17.45 2.25 6.91
CA HIS A 57 -17.04 3.12 8.01
C HIS A 57 -16.74 4.55 7.50
N GLN A 58 -15.95 4.69 6.43
CA GLN A 58 -15.63 6.00 5.86
C GLN A 58 -16.88 6.75 5.38
N LYS A 59 -17.87 6.06 4.80
CA LYS A 59 -19.15 6.66 4.42
C LYS A 59 -19.91 7.18 5.64
N ALA A 60 -19.94 6.42 6.72
CA ALA A 60 -20.59 6.82 7.97
C ALA A 60 -19.90 8.05 8.59
N GLU A 61 -18.58 8.06 8.64
CA GLU A 61 -17.81 9.21 9.11
C GLU A 61 -18.02 10.45 8.24
N ARG A 62 -18.01 10.30 6.92
CA ARG A 62 -18.35 11.39 5.99
C ARG A 62 -19.73 11.98 6.25
N PHE A 63 -20.70 11.14 6.57
CA PHE A 63 -22.07 11.59 6.89
C PHE A 63 -22.10 12.38 8.19
N LYS A 64 -21.38 11.92 9.23
CA LYS A 64 -21.29 12.63 10.53
C LYS A 64 -20.60 13.98 10.39
N VAL A 65 -19.53 14.06 9.62
CA VAL A 65 -18.75 15.29 9.38
C VAL A 65 -19.55 16.32 8.55
N GLY A 66 -20.43 15.86 7.68
CA GLY A 66 -21.37 16.70 6.94
C GLY A 66 -20.68 17.73 6.05
N SER A 67 -20.96 19.01 6.29
CA SER A 67 -20.44 20.13 5.46
C SER A 67 -18.93 20.35 5.58
N GLU A 68 -18.29 19.92 6.65
CA GLU A 68 -16.84 20.05 6.85
C GLU A 68 -16.05 19.03 6.00
N TRP A 69 -16.73 18.03 5.44
CA TRP A 69 -16.06 17.06 4.57
C TRP A 69 -15.61 17.71 3.28
N VAL A 70 -14.29 17.58 2.99
CA VAL A 70 -13.69 18.05 1.74
C VAL A 70 -14.24 17.23 0.57
N ARG A 71 -15.16 17.83 -0.20
CA ARG A 71 -15.87 17.15 -1.29
C ARG A 71 -15.03 17.02 -2.57
N ARG A 72 -14.06 17.89 -2.76
CA ARG A 72 -13.21 17.91 -3.95
C ARG A 72 -11.74 17.96 -3.57
N VAL A 73 -10.92 17.24 -4.30
CA VAL A 73 -9.46 17.18 -4.08
C VAL A 73 -8.74 17.49 -5.38
N GLU A 74 -7.61 18.19 -5.26
CA GLU A 74 -6.71 18.42 -6.39
C GLU A 74 -5.92 17.15 -6.67
N ILE A 75 -5.91 16.74 -7.92
CA ILE A 75 -5.07 15.69 -8.46
C ILE A 75 -4.14 16.29 -9.51
N GLU A 76 -3.41 15.46 -10.23
CA GLU A 76 -2.41 15.85 -11.23
C GLU A 76 -2.72 17.17 -11.97
N ASN A 77 -1.71 18.04 -12.05
CA ASN A 77 -1.76 19.30 -12.82
C ASN A 77 -2.83 20.32 -12.40
N GLY A 78 -3.20 20.33 -11.13
CA GLY A 78 -4.21 21.27 -10.62
C GLY A 78 -5.65 20.88 -10.94
N LYS A 79 -5.87 19.71 -11.55
CA LYS A 79 -7.21 19.22 -11.84
C LYS A 79 -7.93 18.83 -10.55
N THR A 80 -9.09 19.41 -10.31
CA THR A 80 -9.95 19.08 -9.16
C THR A 80 -10.98 18.04 -9.53
N VAL A 81 -11.13 17.01 -8.71
CA VAL A 81 -12.11 15.93 -8.88
C VAL A 81 -12.87 15.68 -7.59
N ASP A 82 -13.97 14.94 -7.68
CA ASP A 82 -14.70 14.51 -6.50
C ASP A 82 -13.82 13.63 -5.61
N ASN A 83 -13.94 13.85 -4.31
CA ASN A 83 -13.14 13.16 -3.31
C ASN A 83 -13.63 11.71 -3.14
N ASP A 84 -12.93 10.79 -3.76
CA ASP A 84 -13.06 9.35 -3.59
C ASP A 84 -11.75 8.72 -3.07
N LEU A 85 -10.97 9.49 -2.30
CA LEU A 85 -9.72 9.01 -1.71
C LEU A 85 -9.98 7.85 -0.74
N LEU A 86 -9.14 6.81 -0.83
CA LEU A 86 -9.17 5.68 0.08
C LEU A 86 -8.73 6.09 1.48
N PHE A 87 -7.57 6.77 1.60
CA PHE A 87 -7.03 7.21 2.88
C PHE A 87 -7.18 8.72 3.02
N THR A 88 -7.95 9.13 4.02
CA THR A 88 -8.23 10.53 4.32
C THR A 88 -8.03 10.81 5.80
N ARG A 89 -7.84 12.08 6.11
CA ARG A 89 -8.04 12.58 7.48
C ARG A 89 -9.54 12.55 7.82
N TRP A 90 -9.88 12.82 9.07
CA TRP A 90 -11.25 12.84 9.58
C TRP A 90 -12.22 13.72 8.76
N ASN A 91 -11.72 14.80 8.16
CA ASN A 91 -12.49 15.75 7.35
C ASN A 91 -12.39 15.50 5.83
N GLY A 92 -11.88 14.37 5.40
CA GLY A 92 -11.73 14.05 3.98
C GLY A 92 -10.48 14.62 3.30
N GLN A 93 -9.66 15.42 3.98
CA GLN A 93 -8.38 15.85 3.41
C GLN A 93 -7.46 14.65 3.11
N PRO A 94 -6.58 14.77 2.10
CA PRO A 94 -5.60 13.75 1.82
C PRO A 94 -4.75 13.39 3.06
N PHE A 95 -4.54 12.11 3.28
CA PHE A 95 -3.68 11.64 4.34
C PHE A 95 -2.21 11.93 4.02
N ASP A 96 -1.43 12.39 4.99
CA ASP A 96 0.00 12.63 4.81
C ASP A 96 0.72 11.28 4.61
N PRO A 97 1.45 11.08 3.51
CA PRO A 97 2.16 9.83 3.26
C PRO A 97 3.22 9.51 4.33
N ASN A 98 3.78 10.52 5.00
CA ASN A 98 4.77 10.33 6.05
C ASN A 98 4.14 9.90 7.38
N ALA A 99 2.87 10.19 7.61
CA ALA A 99 2.19 9.89 8.86
C ALA A 99 2.20 8.39 9.19
N VAL A 100 2.08 7.51 8.18
CA VAL A 100 2.14 6.05 8.40
C VAL A 100 3.51 5.63 8.91
N THR A 101 4.58 6.16 8.31
CA THR A 101 5.96 5.84 8.70
C THR A 101 6.27 6.33 10.12
N SER A 102 5.74 7.50 10.48
CA SER A 102 5.91 8.08 11.83
C SER A 102 5.09 7.36 12.89
N TRP A 103 3.88 6.90 12.54
CA TRP A 103 2.98 6.18 13.44
C TRP A 103 3.43 4.74 13.71
N PHE A 104 3.99 4.06 12.72
CA PHE A 104 4.26 2.63 12.73
C PHE A 104 5.14 2.15 13.89
N PRO A 105 6.24 2.82 14.28
CA PRO A 105 7.05 2.42 15.43
C PRO A 105 6.26 2.43 16.76
N GLY A 106 5.43 3.45 16.98
CA GLY A 106 4.57 3.52 18.15
C GLY A 106 3.53 2.39 18.19
N PHE A 107 2.93 2.08 17.04
CA PHE A 107 2.01 0.94 16.91
C PHE A 107 2.69 -0.38 17.27
N LEU A 108 3.89 -0.65 16.77
CA LEU A 108 4.64 -1.87 17.09
C LEU A 108 4.94 -1.97 18.60
N ALA A 109 5.41 -0.88 19.21
CA ALA A 109 5.72 -0.84 20.63
C ALA A 109 4.48 -1.08 21.51
N THR A 110 3.32 -0.52 21.14
CA THR A 110 2.06 -0.68 21.89
C THR A 110 1.51 -2.11 21.82
N HIS A 111 1.87 -2.87 20.78
CA HIS A 111 1.37 -4.23 20.56
C HIS A 111 2.43 -5.31 20.75
N ASP A 112 3.55 -4.99 21.41
CA ASP A 112 4.67 -5.91 21.67
C ASP A 112 5.22 -6.61 20.42
N PHE A 113 5.18 -5.94 19.26
CA PHE A 113 5.80 -6.42 18.05
C PHE A 113 7.29 -6.06 17.98
N PRO A 114 8.12 -6.88 17.34
CA PRO A 114 9.52 -6.53 17.09
C PRO A 114 9.66 -5.18 16.37
N ALA A 115 10.64 -4.38 16.77
CA ALA A 115 10.93 -3.11 16.12
C ALA A 115 11.46 -3.32 14.70
N VAL A 116 10.65 -2.99 13.70
CA VAL A 116 10.99 -3.06 12.28
C VAL A 116 10.56 -1.78 11.58
N HIS A 117 11.23 -1.44 10.49
CA HIS A 117 10.83 -0.30 9.66
C HIS A 117 9.60 -0.64 8.80
N PHE A 118 8.74 0.34 8.54
CA PHE A 118 7.57 0.14 7.67
C PHE A 118 7.94 -0.45 6.30
N HIS A 119 9.09 -0.04 5.73
CA HIS A 119 9.57 -0.57 4.46
C HIS A 119 9.95 -2.07 4.53
N SER A 120 10.30 -2.58 5.71
CA SER A 120 10.63 -4.01 5.92
C SER A 120 9.43 -4.93 5.62
N LEU A 121 8.18 -4.44 5.78
CA LEU A 121 6.99 -5.19 5.40
C LEU A 121 6.98 -5.55 3.90
N ARG A 122 7.55 -4.66 3.08
CA ARG A 122 7.72 -4.93 1.64
C ARG A 122 8.72 -6.06 1.39
N HIS A 123 9.82 -6.10 2.14
CA HIS A 123 10.81 -7.18 2.06
C HIS A 123 10.22 -8.49 2.55
N THR A 124 9.51 -8.46 3.69
CA THR A 124 8.82 -9.65 4.23
C THR A 124 7.81 -10.22 3.21
N ASN A 125 6.99 -9.37 2.59
CA ASN A 125 6.05 -9.80 1.56
C ASN A 125 6.76 -10.48 0.38
N ALA A 126 7.87 -9.91 -0.08
CA ALA A 126 8.65 -10.49 -1.16
C ALA A 126 9.26 -11.85 -0.77
N SER A 127 9.86 -11.96 0.42
CA SER A 127 10.43 -13.21 0.93
C SER A 127 9.38 -14.30 1.06
N LEU A 128 8.19 -14.00 1.58
CA LEU A 128 7.08 -14.94 1.69
C LEU A 128 6.61 -15.44 0.33
N LEU A 129 6.48 -14.54 -0.66
CA LEU A 129 6.10 -14.93 -2.02
C LEU A 129 7.15 -15.82 -2.69
N ILE A 130 8.43 -15.53 -2.50
CA ILE A 130 9.53 -16.35 -3.03
C ILE A 130 9.55 -17.71 -2.33
N ALA A 131 9.39 -17.75 -1.01
CA ALA A 131 9.28 -18.99 -0.25
C ALA A 131 8.07 -19.84 -0.68
N ALA A 132 6.99 -19.21 -1.13
CA ALA A 132 5.83 -19.87 -1.74
C ALA A 132 6.03 -20.20 -3.23
N HIS A 133 7.27 -20.21 -3.73
CA HIS A 133 7.65 -20.53 -5.10
C HIS A 133 7.01 -19.65 -6.18
N VAL A 134 6.58 -18.42 -5.82
CA VAL A 134 6.09 -17.46 -6.82
C VAL A 134 7.29 -16.98 -7.67
N PRO A 135 7.18 -17.00 -9.00
CA PRO A 135 8.28 -16.57 -9.86
C PRO A 135 8.78 -15.15 -9.52
N VAL A 136 10.10 -14.97 -9.46
CA VAL A 136 10.75 -13.69 -9.07
C VAL A 136 10.31 -12.54 -9.96
N THR A 137 10.05 -12.79 -11.24
CA THR A 137 9.49 -11.80 -12.19
C THR A 137 8.11 -11.31 -11.76
N THR A 138 7.26 -12.20 -11.27
CA THR A 138 5.92 -11.87 -10.76
C THR A 138 6.04 -11.06 -9.46
N VAL A 139 6.91 -11.47 -8.54
CA VAL A 139 7.20 -10.74 -7.29
C VAL A 139 7.72 -9.33 -7.61
N SER A 140 8.68 -9.21 -8.52
CA SER A 140 9.25 -7.92 -8.96
C SER A 140 8.17 -7.01 -9.57
N GLY A 141 7.31 -7.55 -10.43
CA GLY A 141 6.18 -6.84 -11.02
C GLY A 141 5.19 -6.35 -9.96
N ARG A 142 4.83 -7.20 -8.99
CA ARG A 142 3.94 -6.84 -7.87
C ARG A 142 4.54 -5.71 -7.01
N LEU A 143 5.83 -5.77 -6.74
CA LEU A 143 6.53 -4.74 -5.99
C LEU A 143 6.79 -3.46 -6.81
N GLY A 144 6.75 -3.52 -8.13
CA GLY A 144 7.03 -2.39 -9.02
C GLY A 144 8.51 -2.01 -9.05
N HIS A 145 9.42 -3.00 -8.94
CA HIS A 145 10.84 -2.77 -9.13
C HIS A 145 11.14 -2.50 -10.61
N ALA A 146 11.95 -1.47 -10.89
CA ALA A 146 12.32 -1.11 -12.25
C ALA A 146 13.19 -2.19 -12.92
N LYS A 147 13.97 -2.93 -12.12
CA LYS A 147 14.83 -4.05 -12.56
C LYS A 147 14.53 -5.29 -11.70
N THR A 148 14.46 -6.44 -12.34
CA THR A 148 14.31 -7.74 -11.66
C THR A 148 15.54 -8.08 -10.82
N SER A 149 16.73 -7.61 -11.24
CA SER A 149 17.98 -7.75 -10.46
C SER A 149 17.85 -7.19 -9.05
N THR A 150 17.13 -6.08 -8.86
CA THR A 150 16.88 -5.53 -7.50
C THR A 150 16.18 -6.55 -6.59
N THR A 151 15.29 -7.38 -7.12
CA THR A 151 14.64 -8.44 -6.35
C THR A 151 15.59 -9.61 -6.16
N THR A 152 16.34 -10.00 -7.18
CA THR A 152 17.30 -11.11 -7.11
C THR A 152 18.47 -10.79 -6.16
N ASP A 153 19.03 -9.59 -6.21
CA ASP A 153 20.18 -9.18 -5.40
C ASP A 153 19.83 -9.13 -3.90
N ILE A 154 18.60 -8.71 -3.58
CA ILE A 154 18.14 -8.66 -2.17
C ILE A 154 17.94 -10.07 -1.62
N TYR A 155 17.59 -11.05 -2.44
CA TYR A 155 17.19 -12.39 -1.99
C TYR A 155 18.19 -13.50 -2.34
N ALA A 156 19.15 -13.28 -3.24
CA ALA A 156 20.22 -14.22 -3.52
C ALA A 156 21.17 -14.43 -2.32
N GLY A 157 21.23 -13.45 -1.39
CA GLY A 157 22.02 -13.54 -0.16
C GLY A 157 21.30 -14.17 1.03
N SER A 158 19.99 -14.39 0.96
CA SER A 158 19.21 -15.04 2.03
C SER A 158 19.03 -16.52 1.71
N SER A 159 20.10 -17.31 1.90
CA SER A 159 19.94 -18.75 2.07
C SER A 159 19.09 -19.00 3.31
N VAL A 160 17.78 -19.26 3.10
CA VAL A 160 16.92 -19.80 4.14
C VAL A 160 17.56 -21.10 4.60
N PRO A 161 17.95 -21.26 5.89
CA PRO A 161 18.47 -22.55 6.37
C PRO A 161 17.38 -23.59 6.12
N ALA A 162 17.71 -24.61 5.36
CA ALA A 162 16.82 -25.75 5.16
C ALA A 162 16.41 -26.28 6.54
N MET A 163 15.14 -26.25 6.87
CA MET A 163 14.60 -26.91 8.04
C MET A 163 14.97 -28.40 7.93
N ARG A 164 15.93 -28.79 8.75
CA ARG A 164 16.37 -30.18 8.91
C ARG A 164 15.15 -30.98 9.34
N GLN A 165 14.58 -31.77 8.44
CA GLN A 165 13.62 -32.80 8.79
C GLN A 165 14.31 -33.73 9.78
N GLN A 166 13.94 -33.64 11.06
CA GLN A 166 14.28 -34.70 12.04
C GLN A 166 13.43 -35.92 11.68
N ARG A 167 14.07 -36.86 10.98
CA ARG A 167 13.55 -38.23 10.93
C ARG A 167 13.71 -38.82 12.33
N THR A 168 12.63 -38.95 13.05
CA THR A 168 12.52 -39.87 14.21
C THR A 168 12.63 -41.30 13.72
N ARG A 169 13.62 -42.02 14.26
CA ARG A 169 13.68 -43.47 14.25
C ARG A 169 12.82 -44.02 15.38
#